data_1569665adeb96e39ca688d586a75bc16
#
_entry.id   1569665adeb96e39ca688d586a75bc16
#
_cell.length_a   1.000
_cell.length_b   1.000
_cell.length_c   1.000
_cell.angle_alpha   90.00
_cell.angle_beta   90.00
_cell.angle_gamma   90.00
#
_symmetry.space_group_name_H-M   'P 1'
#
loop_
_entity.id
_entity.type
_entity.pdbx_description
1 polymer ?
#
loop_
_entity_poly.entity_id
_entity_poly.type
_entity_poly.pdbx_seq_one_letter_code
_entity_poly.pdbx_strand_id
1 'polypeptide(L)'
;MTRPIALVTCLFGWLLVAATASAEVLPVVKPEEAGFSADRLARLARTLKSEIEQKRMPGAVVLVARRGRIGYFETFGKLDPAGNAPMPKDAIFRVYSMTKPWTSVATMMLVEEGRIVLTDPVAKFLPQLAKLQVAVEKTDPATGKTVTELVPAQRDITIQDLLRHTSGFTYGMRVKNAAVREAYVQHRVDAVDMTNAELIDRIAKAPLVHQPRTAFEYGRSTDVLGRVVEVVSGMTLGRFFEQRIFWPLKMVDSGFHVPPDKPARLAQAFPKDVVSGRDVRMLAVTAPPTYEAGGQGGVSTAMDYARFAQMLLGRGVLDGTRLLGRHTVDFMTTDHLGKMRDTFPAAGYGFGLGFAVRVDPGVATSAGSVGDYNWAGAGGTYFWVDPKEQLVVGLMAQTPGEIRAYYRPLIRDLVYQALLD
;
A
#
# COMPACT_ATOMS: atom_id res chain seq x y z
N MET A 1 -51.46 -50.20 52.68
CA MET A 1 -51.52 -49.20 51.67
C MET A 1 -50.07 -48.69 51.41
N THR A 2 -49.42 -49.30 50.49
CA THR A 2 -48.01 -49.06 50.17
C THR A 2 -47.96 -48.27 48.80
N ARG A 3 -47.42 -47.08 48.78
CA ARG A 3 -47.19 -46.26 47.54
C ARG A 3 -45.80 -46.60 46.96
N PRO A 4 -45.67 -46.78 45.65
CA PRO A 4 -44.36 -46.97 45.02
C PRO A 4 -43.68 -45.63 44.77
N ILE A 5 -42.34 -45.60 45.06
CA ILE A 5 -41.45 -44.50 44.74
C ILE A 5 -41.00 -44.70 43.30
N ALA A 6 -41.26 -43.70 42.42
CA ALA A 6 -40.73 -43.67 41.07
C ALA A 6 -39.34 -43.06 41.04
N LEU A 7 -38.39 -43.82 40.53
CA LEU A 7 -36.99 -43.41 40.32
C LEU A 7 -36.91 -42.68 38.97
N VAL A 8 -36.60 -41.37 38.99
CA VAL A 8 -36.37 -40.58 37.75
C VAL A 8 -34.87 -40.63 37.47
N THR A 9 -34.49 -41.36 36.43
CA THR A 9 -33.10 -41.40 35.93
C THR A 9 -32.86 -40.25 34.98
N CYS A 10 -32.14 -39.21 35.41
CA CYS A 10 -31.66 -38.11 34.54
C CYS A 10 -30.45 -38.60 33.74
N LEU A 11 -30.63 -38.82 32.45
CA LEU A 11 -29.55 -38.98 31.49
C LEU A 11 -28.93 -37.60 31.16
N PHE A 12 -27.75 -37.33 31.68
CA PHE A 12 -26.92 -36.19 31.25
C PHE A 12 -26.25 -36.57 29.93
N GLY A 13 -26.80 -36.07 28.81
CA GLY A 13 -26.15 -36.12 27.52
C GLY A 13 -24.97 -35.15 27.45
N TRP A 14 -23.75 -35.67 27.39
CA TRP A 14 -22.54 -34.90 27.11
C TRP A 14 -22.57 -34.49 25.61
N LEU A 15 -22.89 -33.22 25.31
CA LEU A 15 -22.62 -32.66 24.01
C LEU A 15 -21.09 -32.46 23.89
N LEU A 16 -20.42 -33.33 23.14
CA LEU A 16 -19.08 -33.08 22.64
C LEU A 16 -19.17 -31.95 21.61
N VAL A 17 -18.87 -30.72 22.04
CA VAL A 17 -18.57 -29.62 21.11
C VAL A 17 -17.20 -29.93 20.53
N ALA A 18 -17.18 -30.50 19.32
CA ALA A 18 -15.95 -30.58 18.52
C ALA A 18 -15.50 -29.16 18.23
N ALA A 19 -14.51 -28.66 18.96
CA ALA A 19 -13.77 -27.47 18.61
C ALA A 19 -13.09 -27.75 17.26
N THR A 20 -13.67 -27.28 16.18
CA THR A 20 -12.97 -27.20 14.88
C THR A 20 -11.79 -26.28 15.09
N ALA A 21 -10.59 -26.83 15.21
CA ALA A 21 -9.36 -26.06 15.17
C ALA A 21 -9.38 -25.24 13.87
N SER A 22 -9.56 -23.93 13.98
CA SER A 22 -9.42 -23.05 12.85
C SER A 22 -8.01 -23.22 12.31
N ALA A 23 -7.89 -23.73 11.09
CA ALA A 23 -6.59 -23.92 10.46
C ALA A 23 -5.85 -22.56 10.47
N GLU A 24 -4.59 -22.57 10.87
CA GLU A 24 -3.76 -21.39 10.85
C GLU A 24 -3.73 -20.82 9.43
N VAL A 25 -4.12 -19.55 9.26
CA VAL A 25 -4.11 -18.93 7.95
C VAL A 25 -2.69 -18.52 7.62
N LEU A 26 -2.25 -18.82 6.39
CA LEU A 26 -0.90 -18.67 5.89
C LEU A 26 0.11 -19.61 6.61
N PRO A 27 -0.17 -20.91 6.73
CA PRO A 27 0.82 -21.84 7.21
C PRO A 27 2.01 -21.89 6.26
N VAL A 28 3.22 -22.01 6.82
CA VAL A 28 4.44 -22.26 6.04
C VAL A 28 4.49 -23.75 5.70
N VAL A 29 4.58 -24.04 4.41
CA VAL A 29 4.61 -25.40 3.87
C VAL A 29 5.79 -25.58 2.91
N LYS A 30 6.04 -26.80 2.45
CA LYS A 30 7.02 -27.02 1.37
C LYS A 30 6.55 -26.30 0.07
N PRO A 31 7.46 -25.81 -0.76
CA PRO A 31 7.10 -25.13 -2.01
C PRO A 31 6.08 -25.88 -2.86
N GLU A 32 6.27 -27.19 -3.00
CA GLU A 32 5.42 -28.06 -3.83
C GLU A 32 3.98 -28.15 -3.29
N GLU A 33 3.79 -28.12 -1.99
CA GLU A 33 2.48 -28.14 -1.35
C GLU A 33 1.69 -26.82 -1.60
N ALA A 34 2.43 -25.72 -1.85
CA ALA A 34 1.86 -24.45 -2.25
C ALA A 34 1.81 -24.27 -3.79
N GLY A 35 2.21 -25.27 -4.56
CA GLY A 35 2.20 -25.26 -6.01
C GLY A 35 3.38 -24.51 -6.65
N PHE A 36 4.57 -24.62 -6.04
CA PHE A 36 5.82 -24.07 -6.58
C PHE A 36 6.88 -25.15 -6.76
N SER A 37 7.75 -24.97 -7.74
CA SER A 37 8.97 -25.76 -7.89
C SER A 37 10.06 -25.20 -6.97
N ALA A 38 10.56 -26.00 -6.02
CA ALA A 38 11.66 -25.62 -5.14
C ALA A 38 12.93 -25.27 -5.94
N ASP A 39 13.27 -26.04 -6.96
CA ASP A 39 14.43 -25.80 -7.84
C ASP A 39 14.34 -24.45 -8.56
N ARG A 40 13.14 -24.07 -9.00
CA ARG A 40 12.91 -22.81 -9.68
C ARG A 40 12.91 -21.64 -8.67
N LEU A 41 12.36 -21.80 -7.47
CA LEU A 41 12.49 -20.82 -6.40
C LEU A 41 13.96 -20.64 -5.94
N ALA A 42 14.79 -21.68 -6.05
CA ALA A 42 16.22 -21.54 -5.80
C ALA A 42 16.92 -20.54 -6.75
N ARG A 43 16.36 -20.27 -7.94
CA ARG A 43 16.87 -19.21 -8.84
C ARG A 43 16.67 -17.83 -8.23
N LEU A 44 15.50 -17.58 -7.62
CA LEU A 44 15.21 -16.36 -6.88
C LEU A 44 16.24 -16.15 -5.75
N ALA A 45 16.49 -17.19 -4.96
CA ALA A 45 17.48 -17.13 -3.89
C ALA A 45 18.90 -16.82 -4.41
N ARG A 46 19.34 -17.49 -5.48
CA ARG A 46 20.67 -17.23 -6.08
C ARG A 46 20.79 -15.80 -6.62
N THR A 47 19.75 -15.30 -7.29
CA THR A 47 19.74 -13.93 -7.81
C THR A 47 19.87 -12.91 -6.69
N LEU A 48 19.06 -13.03 -5.62
CA LEU A 48 19.13 -12.09 -4.49
C LEU A 48 20.48 -12.16 -3.74
N LYS A 49 21.05 -13.35 -3.57
CA LYS A 49 22.39 -13.49 -3.00
C LYS A 49 23.45 -12.77 -3.84
N SER A 50 23.39 -12.93 -5.15
CA SER A 50 24.30 -12.22 -6.08
C SER A 50 24.15 -10.69 -6.01
N GLU A 51 22.90 -10.17 -5.92
CA GLU A 51 22.66 -8.73 -5.77
C GLU A 51 23.26 -8.17 -4.47
N ILE A 52 23.21 -8.95 -3.39
CA ILE A 52 23.81 -8.58 -2.10
C ILE A 52 25.33 -8.65 -2.14
N GLU A 53 25.92 -9.71 -2.72
CA GLU A 53 27.36 -9.85 -2.91
C GLU A 53 27.95 -8.69 -3.74
N GLN A 54 27.20 -8.25 -4.75
CA GLN A 54 27.53 -7.09 -5.58
C GLN A 54 27.27 -5.73 -4.89
N LYS A 55 26.80 -5.73 -3.62
CA LYS A 55 26.47 -4.54 -2.84
C LYS A 55 25.40 -3.65 -3.50
N ARG A 56 24.47 -4.25 -4.25
CA ARG A 56 23.34 -3.54 -4.88
C ARG A 56 22.11 -3.50 -3.98
N MET A 57 22.05 -4.40 -2.98
CA MET A 57 20.98 -4.50 -1.98
C MET A 57 21.59 -4.81 -0.62
N PRO A 58 21.23 -4.12 0.49
CA PRO A 58 21.76 -4.45 1.81
C PRO A 58 21.19 -5.77 2.36
N GLY A 59 19.90 -5.99 2.12
CA GLY A 59 19.19 -7.18 2.53
C GLY A 59 17.71 -7.10 2.14
N ALA A 60 17.04 -8.24 2.20
CA ALA A 60 15.63 -8.37 1.87
C ALA A 60 14.94 -9.50 2.64
N VAL A 61 13.63 -9.40 2.75
CA VAL A 61 12.72 -10.48 3.11
C VAL A 61 11.77 -10.69 1.95
N VAL A 62 11.63 -11.93 1.47
CA VAL A 62 10.69 -12.31 0.42
C VAL A 62 9.72 -13.33 0.97
N LEU A 63 8.43 -13.04 0.84
CA LEU A 63 7.34 -13.94 1.19
C LEU A 63 6.48 -14.20 -0.05
N VAL A 64 6.26 -15.48 -0.36
CA VAL A 64 5.38 -15.91 -1.46
C VAL A 64 4.36 -16.90 -0.92
N ALA A 65 3.09 -16.55 -1.03
CA ALA A 65 1.98 -17.41 -0.64
C ALA A 65 1.08 -17.69 -1.83
N ARG A 66 0.60 -18.93 -1.94
CA ARG A 66 -0.37 -19.34 -2.97
C ARG A 66 -1.43 -20.22 -2.34
N ARG A 67 -2.69 -20.03 -2.72
CA ARG A 67 -3.82 -20.80 -2.20
C ARG A 67 -3.88 -20.79 -0.65
N GLY A 68 -3.55 -19.62 -0.05
CA GLY A 68 -3.54 -19.42 1.39
C GLY A 68 -2.41 -20.13 2.15
N ARG A 69 -1.35 -20.59 1.47
CA ARG A 69 -0.19 -21.27 2.06
C ARG A 69 1.11 -20.57 1.65
N ILE A 70 2.03 -20.36 2.59
CA ILE A 70 3.35 -19.80 2.32
C ILE A 70 4.27 -20.91 1.83
N GLY A 71 4.60 -20.88 0.52
CA GLY A 71 5.57 -21.81 -0.08
C GLY A 71 7.00 -21.28 -0.08
N TYR A 72 7.20 -19.98 0.22
CA TYR A 72 8.52 -19.38 0.28
C TYR A 72 8.54 -18.21 1.28
N PHE A 73 9.45 -18.25 2.24
CA PHE A 73 9.63 -17.20 3.23
C PHE A 73 11.09 -17.13 3.65
N GLU A 74 11.88 -16.36 2.91
CA GLU A 74 13.33 -16.33 3.04
C GLU A 74 13.88 -14.94 3.26
N THR A 75 15.04 -14.88 3.91
CA THR A 75 15.76 -13.66 4.21
C THR A 75 17.13 -13.66 3.56
N PHE A 76 17.60 -12.49 3.20
CA PHE A 76 18.86 -12.29 2.48
C PHE A 76 19.62 -11.10 3.05
N GLY A 77 20.95 -11.21 3.12
CA GLY A 77 21.83 -10.12 3.51
C GLY A 77 21.69 -9.69 4.97
N LYS A 78 21.82 -8.41 5.21
CA LYS A 78 21.92 -7.81 6.54
C LYS A 78 20.73 -6.90 6.85
N LEU A 79 20.36 -6.82 8.13
CA LEU A 79 19.37 -5.88 8.64
C LEU A 79 19.86 -4.43 8.51
N ASP A 80 21.12 -4.20 8.87
CA ASP A 80 21.83 -2.94 8.73
C ASP A 80 23.14 -3.18 7.99
N PRO A 81 23.39 -2.52 6.85
CA PRO A 81 24.65 -2.68 6.11
C PRO A 81 25.89 -2.25 6.91
N ALA A 82 25.76 -1.37 7.90
CA ALA A 82 26.84 -0.95 8.79
C ALA A 82 27.17 -2.00 9.86
N GLY A 83 26.23 -2.91 10.14
CA GLY A 83 26.38 -3.99 11.13
C GLY A 83 26.71 -5.33 10.52
N ASN A 84 26.65 -6.39 11.37
CA ASN A 84 26.86 -7.77 10.95
C ASN A 84 25.63 -8.67 11.17
N ALA A 85 24.56 -8.15 11.79
CA ALA A 85 23.36 -8.93 12.05
C ALA A 85 22.70 -9.36 10.72
N PRO A 86 22.38 -10.64 10.53
CA PRO A 86 21.65 -11.10 9.37
C PRO A 86 20.23 -10.52 9.37
N MET A 87 19.61 -10.43 8.20
CA MET A 87 18.23 -10.00 8.05
C MET A 87 17.30 -11.03 8.72
N PRO A 88 16.53 -10.66 9.77
CA PRO A 88 15.55 -11.57 10.37
C PRO A 88 14.24 -11.58 9.59
N LYS A 89 13.44 -12.64 9.69
CA LYS A 89 12.13 -12.77 9.01
C LYS A 89 11.12 -11.73 9.48
N ASP A 90 11.23 -11.28 10.70
CA ASP A 90 10.38 -10.30 11.37
C ASP A 90 10.94 -8.88 11.33
N ALA A 91 11.91 -8.62 10.45
CA ALA A 91 12.43 -7.26 10.22
C ALA A 91 11.29 -6.29 9.88
N ILE A 92 11.38 -5.09 10.45
CA ILE A 92 10.43 -3.99 10.21
C ILE A 92 10.98 -3.08 9.12
N PHE A 93 10.15 -2.74 8.15
CA PHE A 93 10.51 -1.92 7.00
C PHE A 93 9.65 -0.67 6.94
N ARG A 94 10.23 0.45 6.50
CA ARG A 94 9.47 1.62 6.07
C ARG A 94 8.80 1.27 4.75
N VAL A 95 7.48 1.17 4.76
CA VAL A 95 6.72 0.71 3.58
C VAL A 95 6.36 1.85 2.62
N TYR A 96 6.60 3.11 3.01
CA TYR A 96 6.33 4.28 2.16
C TYR A 96 4.95 4.20 1.49
N SER A 97 4.91 4.28 0.18
CA SER A 97 3.65 4.31 -0.57
C SER A 97 2.81 3.04 -0.48
N MET A 98 3.33 1.96 0.09
CA MET A 98 2.49 0.81 0.47
C MET A 98 1.56 1.13 1.66
N THR A 99 1.67 2.31 2.29
CA THR A 99 0.65 2.87 3.21
C THR A 99 -0.67 3.18 2.50
N LYS A 100 -0.62 3.56 1.21
CA LYS A 100 -1.81 3.97 0.44
C LYS A 100 -2.94 2.93 0.38
N PRO A 101 -2.66 1.65 0.15
CA PRO A 101 -3.66 0.60 0.25
C PRO A 101 -4.41 0.57 1.57
N TRP A 102 -3.74 0.79 2.71
CA TRP A 102 -4.39 0.85 4.02
C TRP A 102 -5.36 2.03 4.11
N THR A 103 -4.92 3.21 3.65
CA THR A 103 -5.78 4.41 3.61
C THR A 103 -6.98 4.22 2.68
N SER A 104 -6.78 3.55 1.55
CA SER A 104 -7.87 3.23 0.62
C SER A 104 -8.87 2.26 1.23
N VAL A 105 -8.41 1.19 1.89
CA VAL A 105 -9.27 0.25 2.62
C VAL A 105 -10.02 0.98 3.74
N ALA A 106 -9.36 1.82 4.54
CA ALA A 106 -9.99 2.63 5.58
C ALA A 106 -11.10 3.54 5.02
N THR A 107 -10.84 4.20 3.89
CA THR A 107 -11.86 5.01 3.21
C THR A 107 -13.05 4.17 2.76
N MET A 108 -12.79 3.00 2.15
CA MET A 108 -13.84 2.11 1.66
C MET A 108 -14.65 1.44 2.79
N MET A 109 -14.07 1.24 3.97
CA MET A 109 -14.82 0.84 5.17
C MET A 109 -15.86 1.90 5.54
N LEU A 110 -15.48 3.19 5.51
CA LEU A 110 -16.40 4.29 5.77
C LEU A 110 -17.45 4.47 4.66
N VAL A 111 -17.12 4.08 3.42
CA VAL A 111 -18.10 4.00 2.32
C VAL A 111 -19.13 2.89 2.59
N GLU A 112 -18.71 1.69 2.99
CA GLU A 112 -19.63 0.59 3.35
C GLU A 112 -20.52 0.92 4.55
N GLU A 113 -20.01 1.74 5.47
CA GLU A 113 -20.78 2.26 6.62
C GLU A 113 -21.77 3.38 6.24
N GLY A 114 -21.81 3.79 4.97
CA GLY A 114 -22.68 4.88 4.50
C GLY A 114 -22.29 6.28 4.99
N ARG A 115 -21.09 6.45 5.53
CA ARG A 115 -20.57 7.72 6.06
C ARG A 115 -19.91 8.58 4.98
N ILE A 116 -19.47 7.96 3.90
CA ILE A 116 -18.86 8.59 2.72
C ILE A 116 -19.55 8.02 1.48
N VAL A 117 -19.78 8.87 0.48
CA VAL A 117 -20.14 8.44 -0.87
C VAL A 117 -18.99 8.80 -1.81
N LEU A 118 -18.65 7.92 -2.77
CA LEU A 118 -17.51 8.15 -3.67
C LEU A 118 -17.64 9.44 -4.50
N THR A 119 -18.87 9.87 -4.75
CA THR A 119 -19.17 11.13 -5.46
C THR A 119 -19.24 12.35 -4.55
N ASP A 120 -19.11 12.18 -3.23
CA ASP A 120 -19.08 13.32 -2.32
C ASP A 120 -17.93 14.25 -2.71
N PRO A 121 -18.17 15.57 -2.78
CA PRO A 121 -17.08 16.54 -2.89
C PRO A 121 -16.21 16.48 -1.62
N VAL A 122 -14.91 16.50 -1.79
CA VAL A 122 -13.96 16.48 -0.66
C VAL A 122 -14.18 17.67 0.26
N ALA A 123 -14.63 18.81 -0.31
CA ALA A 123 -14.97 20.03 0.41
C ALA A 123 -16.11 19.83 1.45
N LYS A 124 -16.95 18.80 1.33
CA LYS A 124 -17.94 18.42 2.34
C LYS A 124 -17.28 18.09 3.69
N PHE A 125 -16.11 17.48 3.65
CA PHE A 125 -15.35 17.06 4.83
C PHE A 125 -14.20 18.03 5.18
N LEU A 126 -13.62 18.66 4.15
CA LEU A 126 -12.48 19.57 4.21
C LEU A 126 -12.79 20.87 3.47
N PRO A 127 -13.54 21.82 4.09
CA PRO A 127 -14.03 23.03 3.44
C PRO A 127 -12.96 23.92 2.81
N GLN A 128 -11.70 23.83 3.30
CA GLN A 128 -10.56 24.55 2.74
C GLN A 128 -10.31 24.20 1.26
N LEU A 129 -10.79 23.04 0.79
CA LEU A 129 -10.60 22.55 -0.59
C LEU A 129 -11.76 22.89 -1.52
N ALA A 130 -12.66 23.81 -1.14
CA ALA A 130 -13.86 24.15 -1.92
C ALA A 130 -13.61 25.00 -3.17
N LYS A 131 -12.54 25.80 -3.19
CA LYS A 131 -12.28 26.80 -4.25
C LYS A 131 -10.84 26.73 -4.73
N LEU A 132 -10.47 25.59 -5.30
CA LEU A 132 -9.11 25.37 -5.79
C LEU A 132 -8.91 26.00 -7.17
N GLN A 133 -7.67 26.39 -7.44
CA GLN A 133 -7.22 26.83 -8.75
C GLN A 133 -6.38 25.74 -9.42
N VAL A 134 -6.32 25.81 -10.75
CA VAL A 134 -5.54 24.90 -11.60
C VAL A 134 -4.52 25.73 -12.36
N ALA A 135 -3.28 25.29 -12.39
CA ALA A 135 -2.23 25.89 -13.19
C ALA A 135 -2.33 25.37 -14.64
N VAL A 136 -2.66 26.24 -15.57
CA VAL A 136 -2.77 25.92 -17.00
C VAL A 136 -1.63 26.61 -17.74
N GLU A 137 -0.86 25.83 -18.49
CA GLU A 137 0.19 26.38 -19.37
C GLU A 137 -0.42 26.81 -20.70
N LYS A 138 -0.12 28.05 -21.09
CA LYS A 138 -0.51 28.64 -22.37
C LYS A 138 0.71 29.20 -23.07
N THR A 139 0.74 29.12 -24.39
CA THR A 139 1.73 29.86 -25.19
C THR A 139 1.24 31.30 -25.38
N ASP A 140 2.02 32.26 -24.90
CA ASP A 140 1.77 33.66 -25.15
C ASP A 140 1.95 33.95 -26.67
N PRO A 141 0.90 34.34 -27.38
CA PRO A 141 0.96 34.52 -28.83
C PRO A 141 1.88 35.67 -29.26
N ALA A 142 2.17 36.63 -28.38
CA ALA A 142 3.04 37.77 -28.68
C ALA A 142 4.53 37.44 -28.53
N THR A 143 4.86 36.58 -27.57
CA THR A 143 6.27 36.29 -27.22
C THR A 143 6.70 34.85 -27.55
N GLY A 144 5.76 33.95 -27.86
CA GLY A 144 6.01 32.52 -28.06
C GLY A 144 6.42 31.79 -26.77
N LYS A 145 6.40 32.43 -25.61
CA LYS A 145 6.82 31.84 -24.33
C LYS A 145 5.66 31.13 -23.66
N THR A 146 5.97 30.03 -22.96
CA THR A 146 5.00 29.38 -22.10
C THR A 146 4.81 30.21 -20.83
N VAL A 147 3.56 30.58 -20.54
CA VAL A 147 3.12 31.26 -19.33
C VAL A 147 2.13 30.38 -18.58
N THR A 148 2.17 30.44 -17.24
CA THR A 148 1.20 29.73 -16.40
C THR A 148 0.09 30.71 -16.00
N GLU A 149 -1.15 30.35 -16.31
CA GLU A 149 -2.36 31.01 -15.83
C GLU A 149 -3.04 30.18 -14.75
N LEU A 150 -3.50 30.84 -13.69
CA LEU A 150 -4.31 30.19 -12.67
C LEU A 150 -5.79 30.38 -13.00
N VAL A 151 -6.48 29.28 -13.23
CA VAL A 151 -7.93 29.27 -13.52
C VAL A 151 -8.68 28.49 -12.43
N PRO A 152 -9.96 28.80 -12.19
CA PRO A 152 -10.75 28.00 -11.25
C PRO A 152 -10.83 26.53 -11.66
N ALA A 153 -10.88 25.63 -10.68
CA ALA A 153 -11.24 24.24 -10.94
C ALA A 153 -12.67 24.19 -11.52
N GLN A 154 -12.85 23.45 -12.62
CA GLN A 154 -14.13 23.33 -13.32
C GLN A 154 -15.18 22.52 -12.54
N ARG A 155 -14.75 21.76 -11.58
CA ARG A 155 -15.58 20.94 -10.68
C ARG A 155 -14.85 20.67 -9.37
N ASP A 156 -15.63 20.29 -8.36
CA ASP A 156 -15.06 19.83 -7.09
C ASP A 156 -14.32 18.50 -7.26
N ILE A 157 -13.28 18.32 -6.47
CA ILE A 157 -12.61 17.03 -6.29
C ILE A 157 -13.54 16.11 -5.49
N THR A 158 -13.74 14.88 -5.96
CA THR A 158 -14.50 13.86 -5.23
C THR A 158 -13.61 12.89 -4.46
N ILE A 159 -14.19 12.13 -3.54
CA ILE A 159 -13.50 11.02 -2.85
C ILE A 159 -12.94 10.01 -3.86
N GLN A 160 -13.68 9.69 -4.94
CA GLN A 160 -13.19 8.80 -6.00
C GLN A 160 -11.96 9.39 -6.71
N ASP A 161 -11.93 10.70 -6.95
CA ASP A 161 -10.77 11.34 -7.59
C ASP A 161 -9.51 11.24 -6.72
N LEU A 162 -9.64 11.32 -5.37
CA LEU A 162 -8.53 11.10 -4.46
C LEU A 162 -8.05 9.64 -4.50
N LEU A 163 -8.98 8.67 -4.41
CA LEU A 163 -8.66 7.24 -4.39
C LEU A 163 -7.92 6.76 -5.64
N ARG A 164 -8.24 7.33 -6.80
CA ARG A 164 -7.63 6.95 -8.10
C ARG A 164 -6.60 7.94 -8.61
N HIS A 165 -6.16 8.93 -7.79
CA HIS A 165 -5.17 9.93 -8.16
C HIS A 165 -5.55 10.79 -9.40
N THR A 166 -6.80 11.18 -9.53
CA THR A 166 -7.27 12.10 -10.58
C THR A 166 -7.73 13.46 -10.04
N SER A 167 -7.31 13.79 -8.83
CA SER A 167 -7.64 15.05 -8.15
C SER A 167 -6.89 16.27 -8.68
N GLY A 168 -5.72 16.08 -9.30
CA GLY A 168 -4.79 17.14 -9.68
C GLY A 168 -3.78 17.52 -8.59
N PHE A 169 -3.83 16.91 -7.39
CA PHE A 169 -2.76 17.06 -6.39
C PHE A 169 -1.52 16.25 -6.82
N THR A 170 -0.33 16.85 -6.63
CA THR A 170 0.96 16.27 -6.99
C THR A 170 1.89 16.13 -5.78
N TYR A 171 3.14 15.76 -6.01
CA TYR A 171 4.29 15.99 -5.13
C TYR A 171 5.15 17.12 -5.72
N GLY A 172 5.50 18.15 -4.94
CA GLY A 172 6.25 19.30 -5.42
C GLY A 172 7.58 18.95 -6.10
N MET A 173 8.28 17.90 -5.59
CA MET A 173 9.52 17.41 -6.19
C MET A 173 9.35 16.75 -7.58
N ARG A 174 8.13 16.40 -7.99
CA ARG A 174 7.84 15.69 -9.25
C ARG A 174 7.24 16.60 -10.32
N VAL A 175 6.65 17.71 -9.91
CA VAL A 175 5.92 18.60 -10.82
C VAL A 175 6.88 19.39 -11.71
N LYS A 176 6.55 19.44 -13.01
CA LYS A 176 7.32 20.21 -14.01
C LYS A 176 6.95 21.68 -13.99
N ASN A 177 5.66 22.01 -13.82
CA ASN A 177 5.17 23.39 -13.79
C ASN A 177 5.81 24.18 -12.64
N ALA A 178 6.51 25.28 -12.97
CA ALA A 178 7.28 26.08 -12.01
C ALA A 178 6.38 26.72 -10.95
N ALA A 179 5.25 27.29 -11.34
CA ALA A 179 4.35 27.99 -10.43
C ALA A 179 3.78 27.03 -9.36
N VAL A 180 3.42 25.79 -9.75
CA VAL A 180 2.97 24.77 -8.79
C VAL A 180 4.10 24.39 -7.87
N ARG A 181 5.31 24.14 -8.40
CA ARG A 181 6.49 23.79 -7.59
C ARG A 181 6.82 24.87 -6.56
N GLU A 182 6.81 26.14 -6.98
CA GLU A 182 7.06 27.29 -6.10
C GLU A 182 6.01 27.39 -5.00
N ALA A 183 4.72 27.20 -5.32
CA ALA A 183 3.65 27.19 -4.34
C ALA A 183 3.81 26.05 -3.31
N TYR A 184 4.20 24.82 -3.76
CA TYR A 184 4.48 23.71 -2.86
C TYR A 184 5.64 24.00 -1.91
N VAL A 185 6.69 24.65 -2.38
CA VAL A 185 7.84 25.09 -1.56
C VAL A 185 7.41 26.21 -0.60
N GLN A 186 6.78 27.26 -1.10
CA GLN A 186 6.33 28.41 -0.33
C GLN A 186 5.41 28.01 0.82
N HIS A 187 4.46 27.12 0.56
CA HIS A 187 3.50 26.67 1.55
C HIS A 187 3.93 25.40 2.28
N ARG A 188 5.18 24.92 2.06
CA ARG A 188 5.76 23.75 2.71
C ARG A 188 4.84 22.52 2.65
N VAL A 189 4.20 22.26 1.49
CA VAL A 189 3.23 21.16 1.30
C VAL A 189 3.90 19.79 1.47
N ASP A 190 5.17 19.66 1.07
CA ASP A 190 5.93 18.41 1.16
C ASP A 190 6.68 18.22 2.50
N ALA A 191 6.51 19.14 3.46
CA ALA A 191 7.11 19.01 4.79
C ALA A 191 6.55 17.79 5.56
N VAL A 192 7.30 17.33 6.55
CA VAL A 192 6.90 16.21 7.43
C VAL A 192 6.69 16.66 8.87
N ASP A 193 7.03 17.92 9.20
CA ASP A 193 6.86 18.57 10.50
C ASP A 193 5.53 19.32 10.55
N MET A 194 4.43 18.61 10.42
CA MET A 194 3.07 19.16 10.43
C MET A 194 2.08 18.10 10.93
N THR A 195 0.83 18.45 11.08
CA THR A 195 -0.30 17.54 11.29
C THR A 195 -1.04 17.26 9.98
N ASN A 196 -1.91 16.25 9.96
CA ASN A 196 -2.78 15.99 8.80
C ASN A 196 -3.72 17.18 8.53
N ALA A 197 -4.16 17.92 9.56
CA ALA A 197 -4.97 19.12 9.39
C ALA A 197 -4.18 20.27 8.74
N GLU A 198 -2.96 20.53 9.19
CA GLU A 198 -2.09 21.55 8.62
C GLU A 198 -1.70 21.24 7.16
N LEU A 199 -1.60 19.97 6.77
CA LEU A 199 -1.42 19.61 5.36
C LEU A 199 -2.55 20.20 4.51
N ILE A 200 -3.81 20.09 4.97
CA ILE A 200 -4.95 20.59 4.21
C ILE A 200 -4.89 22.12 4.07
N ASP A 201 -4.56 22.82 5.13
CA ASP A 201 -4.41 24.30 5.10
C ASP A 201 -3.26 24.76 4.17
N ARG A 202 -2.21 23.97 4.06
CA ARG A 202 -1.07 24.23 3.20
C ARG A 202 -1.38 23.92 1.73
N ILE A 203 -1.93 22.73 1.43
CA ILE A 203 -2.20 22.29 0.07
C ILE A 203 -3.34 23.07 -0.59
N ALA A 204 -4.28 23.59 0.19
CA ALA A 204 -5.35 24.46 -0.29
C ALA A 204 -4.85 25.77 -0.91
N LYS A 205 -3.63 26.20 -0.58
CA LYS A 205 -2.98 27.41 -1.11
C LYS A 205 -2.17 27.17 -2.38
N ALA A 206 -1.98 25.91 -2.78
CA ALA A 206 -1.24 25.53 -3.97
C ALA A 206 -2.21 25.15 -5.10
N PRO A 207 -1.93 25.53 -6.36
CA PRO A 207 -2.78 25.15 -7.47
C PRO A 207 -2.63 23.67 -7.81
N LEU A 208 -3.68 23.10 -8.37
CA LEU A 208 -3.69 21.78 -8.98
C LEU A 208 -2.89 21.80 -10.29
N VAL A 209 -2.30 20.66 -10.67
CA VAL A 209 -1.57 20.51 -11.95
C VAL A 209 -2.49 20.15 -13.12
N HIS A 210 -3.67 19.59 -12.82
CA HIS A 210 -4.68 19.20 -13.80
C HIS A 210 -6.07 19.54 -13.28
N GLN A 211 -7.01 19.77 -14.20
CA GLN A 211 -8.42 19.80 -13.84
C GLN A 211 -8.82 18.46 -13.21
N PRO A 212 -9.61 18.45 -12.13
CA PRO A 212 -10.07 17.21 -11.51
C PRO A 212 -10.75 16.30 -12.53
N ARG A 213 -10.37 15.01 -12.54
CA ARG A 213 -10.87 13.97 -13.44
C ARG A 213 -10.44 14.10 -14.90
N THR A 214 -9.30 14.70 -15.18
CA THR A 214 -8.78 14.81 -16.57
C THR A 214 -7.54 13.96 -16.79
N ALA A 215 -6.73 13.72 -15.76
CA ALA A 215 -5.50 12.95 -15.86
C ALA A 215 -5.18 12.25 -14.54
N PHE A 216 -4.41 11.17 -14.61
CA PHE A 216 -3.77 10.57 -13.44
C PHE A 216 -2.57 11.42 -13.03
N GLU A 217 -2.55 11.88 -11.79
CA GLU A 217 -1.42 12.59 -11.19
C GLU A 217 -1.09 12.00 -9.81
N TYR A 218 0.04 11.32 -9.74
CA TYR A 218 0.47 10.69 -8.51
C TYR A 218 1.02 11.71 -7.51
N GLY A 219 0.34 11.87 -6.39
CA GLY A 219 0.68 12.88 -5.40
C GLY A 219 -0.01 12.70 -4.05
N ARG A 220 -0.33 13.83 -3.43
CA ARG A 220 -0.88 13.96 -2.07
C ARG A 220 -2.32 13.50 -1.90
N SER A 221 -2.99 13.01 -2.94
CA SER A 221 -4.39 12.57 -2.87
C SER A 221 -4.69 11.66 -1.69
N THR A 222 -3.83 10.67 -1.43
CA THR A 222 -4.04 9.70 -0.35
C THR A 222 -3.71 10.28 1.03
N ASP A 223 -2.83 11.28 1.10
CA ASP A 223 -2.61 12.04 2.35
C ASP A 223 -3.87 12.85 2.70
N VAL A 224 -4.52 13.46 1.70
CA VAL A 224 -5.81 14.15 1.87
C VAL A 224 -6.90 13.17 2.30
N LEU A 225 -6.95 11.96 1.71
CA LEU A 225 -7.85 10.88 2.16
C LEU A 225 -7.62 10.50 3.62
N GLY A 226 -6.36 10.43 4.06
CA GLY A 226 -6.04 10.18 5.47
C GLY A 226 -6.75 11.19 6.39
N ARG A 227 -6.72 12.48 6.02
CA ARG A 227 -7.44 13.50 6.78
C ARG A 227 -8.97 13.37 6.69
N VAL A 228 -9.51 12.94 5.54
CA VAL A 228 -10.95 12.64 5.43
C VAL A 228 -11.33 11.51 6.39
N VAL A 229 -10.52 10.43 6.46
CA VAL A 229 -10.75 9.33 7.41
C VAL A 229 -10.76 9.85 8.85
N GLU A 230 -9.83 10.72 9.24
CA GLU A 230 -9.80 11.32 10.58
C GLU A 230 -11.07 12.13 10.89
N VAL A 231 -11.46 13.03 9.99
CA VAL A 231 -12.64 13.88 10.17
C VAL A 231 -13.92 13.05 10.28
N VAL A 232 -14.07 12.06 9.41
CA VAL A 232 -15.27 11.24 9.38
C VAL A 232 -15.31 10.26 10.55
N SER A 233 -14.18 9.66 10.94
CA SER A 233 -14.15 8.68 12.04
C SER A 233 -14.10 9.32 13.44
N GLY A 234 -13.55 10.52 13.56
CA GLY A 234 -13.22 11.15 14.85
C GLY A 234 -11.98 10.55 15.52
N MET A 235 -11.17 9.76 14.80
CA MET A 235 -9.94 9.14 15.27
C MET A 235 -8.74 9.71 14.54
N THR A 236 -7.52 9.64 15.12
CA THR A 236 -6.32 9.79 14.30
C THR A 236 -6.23 8.67 13.29
N LEU A 237 -5.52 8.89 12.17
CA LEU A 237 -5.41 7.88 11.12
C LEU A 237 -4.73 6.60 11.63
N GLY A 238 -3.69 6.75 12.45
CA GLY A 238 -2.98 5.63 13.06
C GLY A 238 -3.88 4.80 13.96
N ARG A 239 -4.68 5.45 14.81
CA ARG A 239 -5.64 4.76 15.67
C ARG A 239 -6.72 4.05 14.86
N PHE A 240 -7.20 4.66 13.77
CA PHE A 240 -8.14 4.00 12.87
C PHE A 240 -7.53 2.74 12.25
N PHE A 241 -6.32 2.82 11.72
CA PHE A 241 -5.62 1.66 11.16
C PHE A 241 -5.43 0.57 12.20
N GLU A 242 -4.93 0.92 13.38
CA GLU A 242 -4.69 -0.02 14.47
C GLU A 242 -5.96 -0.80 14.83
N GLN A 243 -7.05 -0.09 15.14
CA GLN A 243 -8.29 -0.71 15.62
C GLN A 243 -9.08 -1.44 14.53
N ARG A 244 -9.07 -0.90 13.30
CA ARG A 244 -9.98 -1.34 12.25
C ARG A 244 -9.32 -2.23 11.19
N ILE A 245 -7.99 -2.20 11.09
CA ILE A 245 -7.24 -2.97 10.09
C ILE A 245 -6.22 -3.88 10.77
N PHE A 246 -5.30 -3.32 11.58
CA PHE A 246 -4.15 -4.08 12.04
C PHE A 246 -4.51 -5.11 13.12
N TRP A 247 -5.24 -4.74 14.16
CA TRP A 247 -5.68 -5.68 15.18
C TRP A 247 -6.55 -6.81 14.63
N PRO A 248 -7.62 -6.52 13.84
CA PRO A 248 -8.43 -7.58 13.25
C PRO A 248 -7.64 -8.55 12.37
N LEU A 249 -6.63 -8.05 11.66
CA LEU A 249 -5.76 -8.85 10.80
C LEU A 249 -4.54 -9.41 11.54
N LYS A 250 -4.35 -9.15 12.84
CA LYS A 250 -3.19 -9.57 13.63
C LYS A 250 -1.86 -9.07 13.05
N MET A 251 -1.84 -7.83 12.55
CA MET A 251 -0.68 -7.14 12.01
C MET A 251 0.02 -6.36 13.14
N VAL A 252 0.73 -7.10 13.99
CA VAL A 252 1.22 -6.60 15.30
C VAL A 252 2.45 -5.70 15.23
N ASP A 253 3.07 -5.61 14.08
CA ASP A 253 4.28 -4.82 13.82
C ASP A 253 4.05 -3.72 12.77
N SER A 254 2.77 -3.41 12.47
CA SER A 254 2.39 -2.37 11.51
C SER A 254 1.89 -1.12 12.22
N GLY A 255 2.26 0.05 11.70
CA GLY A 255 1.89 1.35 12.27
C GLY A 255 2.55 2.51 11.56
N PHE A 256 2.53 3.70 12.18
CA PHE A 256 3.25 4.88 11.70
C PHE A 256 4.62 5.07 12.36
N HIS A 257 4.99 4.20 13.28
CA HIS A 257 6.32 4.15 13.90
C HIS A 257 6.64 2.71 14.35
N VAL A 258 7.90 2.45 14.54
CA VAL A 258 8.37 1.18 15.11
C VAL A 258 7.97 1.11 16.57
N PRO A 259 7.38 -0.01 17.06
CA PRO A 259 7.08 -0.17 18.48
C PRO A 259 8.31 0.10 19.36
N PRO A 260 8.16 0.77 20.51
CA PRO A 260 9.29 1.23 21.34
C PRO A 260 10.22 0.11 21.84
N ASP A 261 9.71 -1.10 21.93
CA ASP A 261 10.43 -2.32 22.33
C ASP A 261 11.15 -3.03 21.18
N LYS A 262 10.96 -2.57 19.93
CA LYS A 262 11.42 -3.26 18.70
C LYS A 262 12.34 -2.45 17.77
N PRO A 263 13.04 -1.39 18.22
CA PRO A 263 13.86 -0.56 17.31
C PRO A 263 15.00 -1.35 16.66
N ALA A 264 15.49 -2.40 17.32
CA ALA A 264 16.54 -3.28 16.81
C ALA A 264 16.12 -4.13 15.60
N ARG A 265 14.81 -4.18 15.27
CA ARG A 265 14.28 -4.90 14.11
C ARG A 265 14.12 -4.03 12.86
N LEU A 266 14.45 -2.72 12.93
CA LEU A 266 14.27 -1.79 11.84
C LEU A 266 15.36 -1.95 10.77
N ALA A 267 14.98 -2.37 9.57
CA ALA A 267 15.89 -2.50 8.44
C ALA A 267 16.42 -1.14 7.96
N GLN A 268 17.69 -1.11 7.56
CA GLN A 268 18.37 0.09 7.10
C GLN A 268 18.79 -0.03 5.62
N ALA A 269 18.85 1.14 4.95
CA ALA A 269 19.37 1.26 3.59
C ALA A 269 20.87 1.50 3.60
N PHE A 270 21.52 1.34 2.44
CA PHE A 270 22.85 1.91 2.25
C PHE A 270 22.80 3.43 2.42
N PRO A 271 23.88 4.07 2.93
CA PRO A 271 23.93 5.52 3.12
C PRO A 271 23.93 6.29 1.79
N LYS A 272 24.29 5.63 0.69
CA LYS A 272 24.27 6.18 -0.67
C LYS A 272 23.46 5.31 -1.60
N ASP A 273 22.73 5.96 -2.51
CA ASP A 273 22.04 5.29 -3.62
C ASP A 273 23.07 4.61 -4.53
N VAL A 274 22.88 3.35 -4.80
CA VAL A 274 23.84 2.49 -5.51
C VAL A 274 23.95 2.81 -7.02
N VAL A 275 23.01 3.57 -7.57
CA VAL A 275 23.01 3.98 -8.99
C VAL A 275 23.54 5.41 -9.12
N SER A 276 22.97 6.34 -8.37
CA SER A 276 23.29 7.77 -8.51
C SER A 276 24.41 8.26 -7.58
N GLY A 277 24.80 7.48 -6.56
CA GLY A 277 25.78 7.87 -5.54
C GLY A 277 25.30 8.96 -4.56
N ARG A 278 24.05 9.42 -4.68
CA ARG A 278 23.48 10.47 -3.82
C ARG A 278 23.22 9.94 -2.41
N ASP A 279 23.29 10.83 -1.43
CA ASP A 279 22.96 10.49 -0.05
C ASP A 279 21.50 10.03 0.09
N VAL A 280 21.31 8.93 0.80
CA VAL A 280 19.98 8.37 1.10
C VAL A 280 19.48 8.91 2.44
N ARG A 281 18.30 9.51 2.43
CA ARG A 281 17.58 9.93 3.64
C ARG A 281 16.30 9.14 3.76
N MET A 282 16.22 8.33 4.82
CA MET A 282 15.02 7.54 5.12
C MET A 282 14.10 8.29 6.08
N LEU A 283 12.80 8.00 6.03
CA LEU A 283 11.84 8.56 7.00
C LEU A 283 12.24 8.19 8.43
N ALA A 284 12.16 9.16 9.35
CA ALA A 284 12.25 8.90 10.78
C ALA A 284 10.98 8.19 11.24
N VAL A 285 11.13 7.00 11.82
CA VAL A 285 10.01 6.14 12.23
C VAL A 285 10.22 5.51 13.62
N THR A 286 11.19 6.02 14.39
CA THR A 286 11.52 5.48 15.72
C THR A 286 10.74 6.15 16.84
N ALA A 287 9.94 7.17 16.53
CA ALA A 287 9.04 7.85 17.45
C ALA A 287 7.69 8.10 16.75
N PRO A 288 6.59 8.25 17.52
CA PRO A 288 5.30 8.63 16.97
C PRO A 288 5.39 9.95 16.18
N PRO A 289 4.97 9.99 14.91
CA PRO A 289 4.98 11.20 14.13
C PRO A 289 3.79 12.10 14.47
N THR A 290 3.94 13.41 14.30
CA THR A 290 2.80 14.35 14.33
C THR A 290 1.98 14.28 13.04
N TYR A 291 2.61 13.89 11.94
CA TYR A 291 2.01 13.72 10.63
C TYR A 291 1.88 12.23 10.28
N GLU A 292 0.70 11.67 10.51
CA GLU A 292 0.35 10.30 10.14
C GLU A 292 0.02 10.27 8.64
N ALA A 293 1.08 10.31 7.81
CA ALA A 293 0.97 10.47 6.36
C ALA A 293 0.32 9.25 5.69
N GLY A 294 -0.96 9.37 5.33
CA GLY A 294 -1.74 8.29 4.69
C GLY A 294 -1.16 7.80 3.37
N GLY A 295 -0.31 8.61 2.73
CA GLY A 295 0.36 8.28 1.49
C GLY A 295 1.74 7.63 1.61
N GLN A 296 2.39 7.61 2.81
CA GLN A 296 3.80 7.17 2.87
C GLN A 296 4.36 6.84 4.26
N GLY A 297 3.65 7.09 5.35
CA GLY A 297 4.23 7.10 6.71
C GLY A 297 4.40 5.73 7.36
N GLY A 298 3.89 4.65 6.77
CA GLY A 298 3.78 3.35 7.42
C GLY A 298 5.08 2.57 7.58
N VAL A 299 5.09 1.73 8.62
CA VAL A 299 6.05 0.63 8.83
C VAL A 299 5.30 -0.70 8.90
N SER A 300 5.96 -1.80 8.49
CA SER A 300 5.38 -3.14 8.53
C SER A 300 6.45 -4.22 8.38
N THR A 301 6.07 -5.48 8.63
CA THR A 301 6.86 -6.67 8.30
C THR A 301 6.33 -7.36 7.05
N ALA A 302 7.09 -8.32 6.51
CA ALA A 302 6.65 -9.13 5.39
C ALA A 302 5.38 -9.95 5.73
N MET A 303 5.33 -10.52 6.94
CA MET A 303 4.18 -11.32 7.39
C MET A 303 2.94 -10.45 7.57
N ASP A 304 3.03 -9.31 8.25
CA ASP A 304 1.90 -8.42 8.47
C ASP A 304 1.31 -7.95 7.14
N TYR A 305 2.18 -7.52 6.20
CA TYR A 305 1.71 -7.06 4.91
C TYR A 305 1.13 -8.21 4.06
N ALA A 306 1.67 -9.43 4.18
CA ALA A 306 1.09 -10.61 3.55
C ALA A 306 -0.32 -10.94 4.09
N ARG A 307 -0.58 -10.75 5.38
CA ARG A 307 -1.92 -10.89 5.97
C ARG A 307 -2.91 -9.87 5.38
N PHE A 308 -2.48 -8.62 5.24
CA PHE A 308 -3.29 -7.60 4.57
C PHE A 308 -3.57 -7.97 3.10
N ALA A 309 -2.56 -8.37 2.36
CA ALA A 309 -2.71 -8.78 0.97
C ALA A 309 -3.57 -10.05 0.81
N GLN A 310 -3.46 -10.99 1.75
CA GLN A 310 -4.31 -12.20 1.78
C GLN A 310 -5.77 -11.87 2.10
N MET A 311 -6.04 -10.88 2.97
CA MET A 311 -7.40 -10.36 3.19
C MET A 311 -7.99 -9.82 1.89
N LEU A 312 -7.21 -9.08 1.09
CA LEU A 312 -7.65 -8.59 -0.21
C LEU A 312 -7.89 -9.75 -1.19
N LEU A 313 -6.99 -10.73 -1.27
CA LEU A 313 -7.17 -11.94 -2.08
C LEU A 313 -8.42 -12.72 -1.64
N GLY A 314 -8.67 -12.79 -0.34
CA GLY A 314 -9.88 -13.38 0.27
C GLY A 314 -11.13 -12.51 0.09
N ARG A 315 -11.07 -11.48 -0.77
CA ARG A 315 -12.20 -10.58 -1.07
C ARG A 315 -12.80 -9.97 0.20
N GLY A 316 -11.91 -9.44 1.05
CA GLY A 316 -12.24 -8.72 2.27
C GLY A 316 -12.27 -9.55 3.54
N VAL A 317 -11.87 -10.83 3.49
CA VAL A 317 -11.89 -11.75 4.64
C VAL A 317 -10.52 -12.37 4.88
N LEU A 318 -10.13 -12.47 6.15
CA LEU A 318 -8.99 -13.25 6.63
C LEU A 318 -9.31 -13.85 8.00
N ASP A 319 -9.00 -15.12 8.26
CA ASP A 319 -9.23 -15.80 9.56
C ASP A 319 -10.67 -15.66 10.07
N GLY A 320 -11.67 -15.69 9.19
CA GLY A 320 -13.07 -15.46 9.55
C GLY A 320 -13.43 -13.98 9.82
N THR A 321 -12.44 -13.09 9.89
CA THR A 321 -12.63 -11.66 10.09
C THR A 321 -12.89 -10.95 8.75
N ARG A 322 -14.02 -10.25 8.63
CA ARG A 322 -14.36 -9.46 7.46
C ARG A 322 -14.07 -7.98 7.71
N LEU A 323 -13.22 -7.39 6.86
CA LEU A 323 -12.98 -5.94 6.84
C LEU A 323 -13.81 -5.22 5.78
N LEU A 324 -14.02 -5.85 4.61
CA LEU A 324 -14.76 -5.31 3.48
C LEU A 324 -15.68 -6.37 2.87
N GLY A 325 -16.73 -5.92 2.21
CA GLY A 325 -17.55 -6.76 1.36
C GLY A 325 -16.80 -7.22 0.11
N ARG A 326 -17.14 -8.41 -0.40
CA ARG A 326 -16.47 -8.96 -1.59
C ARG A 326 -16.56 -8.04 -2.81
N HIS A 327 -17.73 -7.44 -3.04
CA HIS A 327 -17.96 -6.54 -4.16
C HIS A 327 -17.16 -5.22 -4.03
N THR A 328 -16.92 -4.77 -2.79
CA THR A 328 -16.09 -3.59 -2.55
C THR A 328 -14.64 -3.85 -2.94
N VAL A 329 -14.09 -5.02 -2.57
CA VAL A 329 -12.72 -5.38 -2.98
C VAL A 329 -12.62 -5.57 -4.49
N ASP A 330 -13.57 -6.28 -5.11
CA ASP A 330 -13.60 -6.44 -6.57
C ASP A 330 -13.65 -5.07 -7.27
N PHE A 331 -14.49 -4.16 -6.76
CA PHE A 331 -14.61 -2.81 -7.29
C PHE A 331 -13.31 -2.00 -7.12
N MET A 332 -12.66 -2.05 -5.93
CA MET A 332 -11.40 -1.37 -5.67
C MET A 332 -10.28 -1.81 -6.61
N THR A 333 -10.27 -3.09 -6.99
CA THR A 333 -9.23 -3.72 -7.81
C THR A 333 -9.57 -3.78 -9.30
N THR A 334 -10.57 -2.99 -9.75
CA THR A 334 -10.90 -2.77 -11.15
C THR A 334 -10.24 -1.47 -11.64
N ASP A 335 -9.97 -1.34 -12.94
CA ASP A 335 -9.47 -0.09 -13.52
C ASP A 335 -10.53 1.02 -13.50
N HIS A 336 -10.23 2.12 -12.81
CA HIS A 336 -11.08 3.30 -12.67
C HIS A 336 -10.65 4.49 -13.53
N LEU A 337 -9.60 4.35 -14.33
CA LEU A 337 -9.12 5.46 -15.16
C LEU A 337 -9.92 5.61 -16.47
N GLY A 338 -10.36 4.50 -17.05
CA GLY A 338 -11.08 4.52 -18.32
C GLY A 338 -10.28 5.27 -19.40
N LYS A 339 -10.82 6.34 -19.97
CA LYS A 339 -10.15 7.18 -21.00
C LYS A 339 -8.89 7.90 -20.50
N MET A 340 -8.70 8.03 -19.18
CA MET A 340 -7.51 8.64 -18.59
C MET A 340 -6.33 7.64 -18.47
N ARG A 341 -6.51 6.39 -18.87
CA ARG A 341 -5.48 5.35 -18.73
C ARG A 341 -4.17 5.73 -19.43
N ASP A 342 -4.22 6.43 -20.54
CA ASP A 342 -3.03 6.87 -21.28
C ASP A 342 -2.16 7.85 -20.48
N THR A 343 -2.70 8.44 -19.40
CA THR A 343 -1.93 9.29 -18.48
C THR A 343 -1.26 8.49 -17.36
N PHE A 344 -1.55 7.18 -17.20
CA PHE A 344 -0.92 6.33 -16.20
C PHE A 344 0.45 5.84 -16.70
N PRO A 345 1.53 5.99 -15.90
CA PRO A 345 2.89 5.81 -16.41
C PRO A 345 3.34 4.34 -16.58
N ALA A 346 2.54 3.36 -16.16
CA ALA A 346 2.90 1.95 -16.25
C ALA A 346 2.16 1.28 -17.42
N ALA A 347 2.90 0.94 -18.47
CA ALA A 347 2.37 0.25 -19.64
C ALA A 347 1.68 -1.07 -19.25
N GLY A 348 0.52 -1.34 -19.82
CA GLY A 348 -0.29 -2.53 -19.54
C GLY A 348 -1.08 -2.51 -18.24
N TYR A 349 -1.04 -1.38 -17.51
CA TYR A 349 -1.77 -1.20 -16.27
C TYR A 349 -2.74 -0.01 -16.35
N GLY A 350 -3.85 -0.13 -15.60
CA GLY A 350 -4.69 0.96 -15.18
C GLY A 350 -4.53 1.20 -13.67
N PHE A 351 -5.46 1.95 -13.07
CA PHE A 351 -5.44 2.24 -11.65
C PHE A 351 -6.83 2.10 -11.04
N GLY A 352 -6.92 1.31 -9.98
CA GLY A 352 -8.12 1.12 -9.20
C GLY A 352 -8.27 2.16 -8.09
N LEU A 353 -8.88 1.77 -6.99
CA LEU A 353 -8.99 2.61 -5.79
C LEU A 353 -7.85 2.27 -4.81
N GLY A 354 -6.64 2.75 -5.14
CA GLY A 354 -5.43 2.57 -4.33
C GLY A 354 -4.41 1.56 -4.85
N PHE A 355 -4.65 0.95 -6.01
CA PHE A 355 -3.80 -0.09 -6.61
C PHE A 355 -3.59 0.15 -8.11
N ALA A 356 -2.41 -0.13 -8.62
CA ALA A 356 -2.23 -0.40 -10.04
C ALA A 356 -2.85 -1.76 -10.37
N VAL A 357 -3.60 -1.84 -11.46
CA VAL A 357 -4.32 -3.04 -11.90
C VAL A 357 -3.87 -3.41 -13.31
N ARG A 358 -3.44 -4.64 -13.53
CA ARG A 358 -3.04 -5.11 -14.85
C ARG A 358 -4.27 -5.27 -15.75
N VAL A 359 -4.27 -4.60 -16.88
CA VAL A 359 -5.36 -4.62 -17.87
C VAL A 359 -4.94 -5.21 -19.20
N ASP A 360 -3.66 -5.09 -19.57
CA ASP A 360 -3.11 -5.62 -20.81
C ASP A 360 -1.81 -6.38 -20.52
N PRO A 361 -1.84 -7.72 -20.50
CA PRO A 361 -0.69 -8.53 -20.16
C PRO A 361 0.41 -8.50 -21.22
N GLY A 362 0.07 -8.30 -22.49
CA GLY A 362 1.04 -8.26 -23.58
C GLY A 362 1.85 -6.97 -23.65
N VAL A 363 1.34 -5.89 -23.05
CA VAL A 363 2.00 -4.59 -22.98
C VAL A 363 2.80 -4.42 -21.70
N ALA A 364 2.42 -5.12 -20.64
CA ALA A 364 3.15 -5.10 -19.36
C ALA A 364 4.52 -5.79 -19.51
N THR A 365 5.53 -5.24 -18.81
CA THR A 365 6.95 -5.64 -18.96
C THR A 365 7.36 -6.81 -18.07
N SER A 366 6.43 -7.52 -17.45
CA SER A 366 6.68 -8.68 -16.59
C SER A 366 5.50 -9.65 -16.60
N ALA A 367 5.72 -10.90 -16.23
CA ALA A 367 4.68 -11.91 -16.08
C ALA A 367 3.57 -11.51 -15.11
N GLY A 368 2.36 -12.04 -15.33
CA GLY A 368 1.19 -11.82 -14.47
C GLY A 368 -0.12 -12.04 -15.21
N SER A 369 -1.22 -12.03 -14.48
CA SER A 369 -2.56 -12.23 -15.00
C SER A 369 -3.32 -10.89 -15.15
N VAL A 370 -4.23 -10.80 -16.11
CA VAL A 370 -5.20 -9.69 -16.12
C VAL A 370 -5.96 -9.66 -14.81
N GLY A 371 -6.05 -8.50 -14.19
CA GLY A 371 -6.66 -8.31 -12.89
C GLY A 371 -5.69 -8.50 -11.71
N ASP A 372 -4.41 -8.82 -11.93
CA ASP A 372 -3.43 -8.70 -10.84
C ASP A 372 -3.31 -7.22 -10.42
N TYR A 373 -3.13 -6.99 -9.14
CA TYR A 373 -2.98 -5.63 -8.61
C TYR A 373 -1.81 -5.54 -7.64
N ASN A 374 -1.21 -4.35 -7.60
CA ASN A 374 0.03 -4.15 -6.89
C ASN A 374 0.21 -2.71 -6.43
N TRP A 375 1.14 -2.50 -5.51
CA TRP A 375 1.74 -1.20 -5.26
C TRP A 375 3.13 -1.36 -4.66
N ALA A 376 3.88 -0.24 -4.59
CA ALA A 376 5.26 -0.28 -4.16
C ALA A 376 5.65 0.93 -3.31
N GLY A 377 6.64 0.76 -2.45
CA GLY A 377 7.23 1.81 -1.63
C GLY A 377 8.46 2.45 -2.25
N ALA A 378 8.66 3.74 -1.99
CA ALA A 378 9.85 4.47 -2.41
C ALA A 378 11.14 3.95 -1.75
N GLY A 379 11.02 3.28 -0.61
CA GLY A 379 12.13 2.65 0.10
C GLY A 379 12.60 1.32 -0.48
N GLY A 380 11.92 0.75 -1.50
CA GLY A 380 12.28 -0.53 -2.12
C GLY A 380 11.31 -1.68 -1.84
N THR A 381 10.30 -1.47 -1.02
CA THR A 381 9.25 -2.47 -0.77
C THR A 381 8.29 -2.61 -1.95
N TYR A 382 7.74 -3.81 -2.14
CA TYR A 382 6.81 -4.11 -3.22
C TYR A 382 5.89 -5.28 -2.83
N PHE A 383 4.62 -5.22 -3.23
CA PHE A 383 3.71 -6.35 -3.13
C PHE A 383 2.83 -6.44 -4.37
N TRP A 384 2.35 -7.65 -4.64
CA TRP A 384 1.24 -7.85 -5.57
C TRP A 384 0.35 -9.00 -5.12
N VAL A 385 -0.87 -8.96 -5.63
CA VAL A 385 -1.87 -10.01 -5.50
C VAL A 385 -2.32 -10.39 -6.90
N ASP A 386 -2.31 -11.69 -7.20
CA ASP A 386 -2.87 -12.24 -8.44
C ASP A 386 -4.04 -13.16 -8.10
N PRO A 387 -5.28 -12.69 -8.24
CA PRO A 387 -6.46 -13.50 -7.92
C PRO A 387 -6.61 -14.75 -8.78
N LYS A 388 -6.14 -14.71 -10.04
CA LYS A 388 -6.22 -15.86 -10.95
C LYS A 388 -5.30 -16.99 -10.49
N GLU A 389 -4.10 -16.66 -10.06
CA GLU A 389 -3.13 -17.62 -9.52
C GLU A 389 -3.30 -17.88 -8.02
N GLN A 390 -4.25 -17.21 -7.36
CA GLN A 390 -4.40 -17.22 -5.90
C GLN A 390 -3.09 -16.91 -5.17
N LEU A 391 -2.34 -15.92 -5.68
CA LEU A 391 -0.97 -15.61 -5.32
C LEU A 391 -0.90 -14.28 -4.56
N VAL A 392 -0.14 -14.27 -3.48
CA VAL A 392 0.29 -13.08 -2.72
C VAL A 392 1.80 -13.10 -2.62
N VAL A 393 2.43 -11.97 -2.97
CA VAL A 393 3.88 -11.82 -2.84
C VAL A 393 4.23 -10.50 -2.17
N GLY A 394 5.21 -10.55 -1.28
CA GLY A 394 5.84 -9.40 -0.64
C GLY A 394 7.36 -9.45 -0.80
N LEU A 395 7.94 -8.38 -1.31
CA LEU A 395 9.36 -8.06 -1.25
C LEU A 395 9.55 -6.91 -0.27
N MET A 396 10.23 -7.15 0.83
CA MET A 396 10.61 -6.11 1.79
C MET A 396 12.12 -5.88 1.71
N ALA A 397 12.51 -4.69 1.28
CA ALA A 397 13.88 -4.24 1.19
C ALA A 397 13.96 -2.74 1.49
N GLN A 398 15.14 -2.25 1.87
CA GLN A 398 15.43 -0.82 1.98
C GLN A 398 16.47 -0.45 0.91
N THR A 399 15.98 -0.36 -0.33
CA THR A 399 16.75 -0.02 -1.53
C THR A 399 16.10 1.17 -2.25
N PRO A 400 16.14 2.38 -1.64
CA PRO A 400 15.59 3.59 -2.27
C PRO A 400 16.35 3.90 -3.57
N GLY A 401 15.86 4.88 -4.33
CA GLY A 401 16.49 5.27 -5.59
C GLY A 401 15.97 4.50 -6.80
N GLU A 402 16.71 4.54 -7.90
CA GLU A 402 16.27 4.02 -9.19
C GLU A 402 16.29 2.49 -9.26
N ILE A 403 17.19 1.85 -8.53
CA ILE A 403 17.37 0.39 -8.55
C ILE A 403 16.11 -0.39 -8.17
N ARG A 404 15.20 0.19 -7.37
CA ARG A 404 13.92 -0.45 -7.04
C ARG A 404 13.05 -0.75 -8.27
N ALA A 405 13.21 0.03 -9.35
CA ALA A 405 12.49 -0.21 -10.60
C ALA A 405 12.97 -1.49 -11.31
N TYR A 406 14.25 -1.83 -11.17
CA TYR A 406 14.82 -3.07 -11.65
C TYR A 406 14.32 -4.29 -10.86
N TYR A 407 14.24 -4.21 -9.53
CA TYR A 407 13.83 -5.36 -8.71
C TYR A 407 12.37 -5.78 -8.89
N ARG A 408 11.47 -4.86 -9.20
CA ARG A 408 10.03 -5.16 -9.31
C ARG A 408 9.71 -6.18 -10.41
N PRO A 409 10.07 -5.96 -11.69
CA PRO A 409 9.87 -6.97 -12.72
C PRO A 409 10.71 -8.22 -12.48
N LEU A 410 11.97 -8.09 -12.05
CA LEU A 410 12.85 -9.22 -11.78
C LEU A 410 12.24 -10.21 -10.78
N ILE A 411 11.76 -9.73 -9.64
CA ILE A 411 11.15 -10.60 -8.62
C ILE A 411 9.86 -11.23 -9.14
N ARG A 412 9.05 -10.49 -9.90
CA ARG A 412 7.84 -11.04 -10.51
C ARG A 412 8.19 -12.22 -11.42
N ASP A 413 9.08 -12.04 -12.35
CA ASP A 413 9.46 -13.09 -13.32
C ASP A 413 10.05 -14.31 -12.61
N LEU A 414 10.87 -14.09 -11.57
CA LEU A 414 11.44 -15.17 -10.75
C LEU A 414 10.41 -15.92 -9.90
N VAL A 415 9.30 -15.29 -9.51
CA VAL A 415 8.19 -15.97 -8.83
C VAL A 415 7.32 -16.71 -9.84
N TYR A 416 6.87 -16.04 -10.91
CA TYR A 416 5.98 -16.66 -11.88
C TYR A 416 6.61 -17.88 -12.60
N GLN A 417 7.93 -17.86 -12.91
CA GLN A 417 8.61 -19.01 -13.50
C GLN A 417 8.66 -20.23 -12.56
N ALA A 418 8.40 -20.05 -11.27
CA ALA A 418 8.41 -21.12 -10.28
C ALA A 418 7.03 -21.74 -10.03
N LEU A 419 5.96 -21.17 -10.59
CA LEU A 419 4.62 -21.74 -10.47
C LEU A 419 4.56 -23.13 -11.13
N LEU A 420 3.93 -24.07 -10.42
CA LEU A 420 3.43 -25.34 -10.94
C LEU A 420 1.92 -25.19 -11.19
N ASP A 421 1.35 -26.04 -11.99
CA ASP A 421 -0.07 -26.06 -12.35
C ASP A 421 -1.04 -26.13 -11.18
#